data_09db4876deda9b7bc41827f50d0c22b3
#
_entry.id   09db4876deda9b7bc41827f50d0c22b3
#
_cell.length_a   1.000
_cell.length_b   1.000
_cell.length_c   1.000
_cell.angle_alpha   90.00
_cell.angle_beta   90.00
_cell.angle_gamma   90.00
#
_symmetry.space_group_name_H-M   'P 1'
#
loop_
_entity.id
_entity.type
_entity.pdbx_description
1 polymer ?
#
loop_
_entity_poly.entity_id
_entity_poly.type
_entity_poly.pdbx_seq_one_letter_code
_entity_poly.pdbx_strand_id
1 'polypeptide(L)'
;MSENQRQAIQLPESLDRQLQGFRAHLRRTKVMESLGIACLGILAGYLAVFVIDRMVDLPTWGRWLAWLVAFASVATIPIWVERWILRYRSHASLARLMTDKLPSLGDSLLSAIELASDPQEQKRSPALCRAALEQVAQVASTRDLTEAAPDSGHKRWWTFAAIAGALALGLGLMYPQASANSLARFAAPWSSTPRYTFAQLGELPTKWIVPHGESISLKVPRSDQSPWKPSLANLWLPGQPKIESPRQSDAYQFDLPPLIQPTKLTLR
;
A
#
# COMPACT_ATOMS: atom_id res chain seq x y z
N MET A 1 -28.68 17.89 -52.85
CA MET A 1 -28.60 17.02 -51.66
C MET A 1 -28.44 17.97 -50.47
N SER A 2 -29.54 18.15 -49.77
CA SER A 2 -29.78 19.25 -48.86
C SER A 2 -29.00 19.13 -47.56
N GLU A 3 -28.51 20.24 -47.09
CA GLU A 3 -27.82 20.57 -45.83
C GLU A 3 -28.55 20.11 -44.54
N ASN A 4 -29.80 19.67 -44.66
CA ASN A 4 -30.70 19.21 -43.63
C ASN A 4 -30.42 17.78 -43.09
N GLN A 5 -29.42 17.06 -43.60
CA GLN A 5 -29.11 15.67 -43.19
C GLN A 5 -28.07 15.56 -42.09
N ARG A 6 -27.56 16.66 -41.51
CA ARG A 6 -26.44 16.63 -40.57
C ARG A 6 -26.75 17.07 -39.14
N GLN A 7 -27.96 17.33 -38.78
CA GLN A 7 -28.29 17.59 -37.38
C GLN A 7 -28.89 16.35 -36.71
N ALA A 8 -28.06 15.36 -36.47
CA ALA A 8 -28.38 14.36 -35.46
C ALA A 8 -28.67 15.12 -34.13
N ILE A 9 -29.81 14.85 -33.52
CA ILE A 9 -30.18 15.48 -32.24
C ILE A 9 -29.18 15.01 -31.21
N GLN A 10 -28.36 15.95 -30.75
CA GLN A 10 -27.36 15.69 -29.71
C GLN A 10 -27.99 15.81 -28.33
N LEU A 11 -27.38 15.18 -27.33
CA LEU A 11 -27.77 15.41 -25.94
C LEU A 11 -27.72 16.92 -25.60
N PRO A 12 -28.69 17.44 -24.84
CA PRO A 12 -28.63 18.81 -24.35
C PRO A 12 -27.32 19.08 -23.60
N GLU A 13 -26.68 20.20 -23.85
CA GLU A 13 -25.39 20.56 -23.23
C GLU A 13 -25.42 20.51 -21.69
N SER A 14 -26.56 20.89 -21.10
CA SER A 14 -26.76 20.83 -19.65
C SER A 14 -26.64 19.40 -19.12
N LEU A 15 -27.26 18.45 -19.81
CA LEU A 15 -27.23 17.03 -19.45
C LEU A 15 -25.81 16.43 -19.65
N ASP A 16 -25.16 16.77 -20.77
CA ASP A 16 -23.80 16.30 -21.05
C ASP A 16 -22.80 16.82 -19.98
N ARG A 17 -22.88 18.09 -19.58
CA ARG A 17 -22.06 18.65 -18.50
C ARG A 17 -22.30 17.94 -17.16
N GLN A 18 -23.54 17.61 -16.83
CA GLN A 18 -23.86 16.89 -15.59
C GLN A 18 -23.30 15.47 -15.60
N LEU A 19 -23.43 14.74 -16.72
CA LEU A 19 -22.85 13.40 -16.88
C LEU A 19 -21.33 13.43 -16.83
N GLN A 20 -20.68 14.44 -17.42
CA GLN A 20 -19.24 14.66 -17.32
C GLN A 20 -18.82 14.98 -15.88
N GLY A 21 -19.59 15.81 -15.17
CA GLY A 21 -19.38 16.12 -13.76
C GLY A 21 -19.47 14.87 -12.88
N PHE A 22 -20.51 14.05 -13.09
CA PHE A 22 -20.67 12.78 -12.40
C PHE A 22 -19.52 11.81 -12.68
N ARG A 23 -19.08 11.70 -13.94
CA ARG A 23 -17.91 10.90 -14.33
C ARG A 23 -16.64 11.37 -13.63
N ALA A 24 -16.41 12.70 -13.59
CA ALA A 24 -15.25 13.26 -12.92
C ALA A 24 -15.27 12.99 -11.41
N HIS A 25 -16.44 13.11 -10.78
CA HIS A 25 -16.64 12.76 -9.37
C HIS A 25 -16.34 11.29 -9.10
N LEU A 26 -16.93 10.37 -9.88
CA LEU A 26 -16.71 8.93 -9.78
C LEU A 26 -15.23 8.58 -9.94
N ARG A 27 -14.59 9.15 -10.97
CA ARG A 27 -13.15 8.95 -11.22
C ARG A 27 -12.31 9.41 -10.04
N ARG A 28 -12.53 10.66 -9.56
CA ARG A 28 -11.76 11.22 -8.44
C ARG A 28 -11.90 10.36 -7.18
N THR A 29 -13.12 9.98 -6.85
CA THR A 29 -13.43 9.22 -5.63
C THR A 29 -12.81 7.82 -5.68
N LYS A 30 -12.90 7.14 -6.82
CA LYS A 30 -12.34 5.78 -6.99
C LYS A 30 -10.82 5.76 -7.11
N VAL A 31 -10.22 6.77 -7.74
CA VAL A 31 -8.75 6.93 -7.74
C VAL A 31 -8.25 7.20 -6.32
N MET A 32 -8.93 8.07 -5.56
CA MET A 32 -8.56 8.32 -4.16
C MET A 32 -8.68 7.06 -3.30
N GLU A 33 -9.68 6.23 -3.54
CA GLU A 33 -9.85 4.96 -2.83
C GLU A 33 -8.69 4.00 -3.12
N SER A 34 -8.32 3.81 -4.39
CA SER A 34 -7.20 2.93 -4.77
C SER A 34 -5.84 3.44 -4.28
N LEU A 35 -5.62 4.76 -4.31
CA LEU A 35 -4.41 5.36 -3.74
C LEU A 35 -4.33 5.15 -2.21
N GLY A 36 -5.45 5.28 -1.51
CA GLY A 36 -5.50 5.01 -0.06
C GLY A 36 -5.15 3.56 0.28
N ILE A 37 -5.67 2.60 -0.49
CA ILE A 37 -5.35 1.17 -0.34
C ILE A 37 -3.87 0.91 -0.61
N ALA A 38 -3.33 1.47 -1.70
CA ALA A 38 -1.92 1.32 -2.06
C ALA A 38 -0.98 1.91 -0.99
N CYS A 39 -1.28 3.12 -0.52
CA CYS A 39 -0.52 3.78 0.54
C CYS A 39 -0.54 2.95 1.84
N LEU A 40 -1.72 2.47 2.25
CA LEU A 40 -1.85 1.62 3.42
C LEU A 40 -1.06 0.31 3.28
N GLY A 41 -1.10 -0.34 2.12
CA GLY A 41 -0.36 -1.59 1.87
C GLY A 41 1.15 -1.41 1.96
N ILE A 42 1.69 -0.31 1.41
CA ILE A 42 3.12 0.02 1.51
C ILE A 42 3.50 0.28 2.97
N LEU A 43 2.73 1.10 3.68
CA LEU A 43 3.00 1.41 5.08
C LEU A 43 2.88 0.18 5.98
N ALA A 44 1.88 -0.66 5.76
CA ALA A 44 1.70 -1.91 6.51
C ALA A 44 2.85 -2.88 6.26
N GLY A 45 3.31 -3.02 5.01
CA GLY A 45 4.48 -3.84 4.67
C GLY A 45 5.75 -3.34 5.36
N TYR A 46 6.01 -2.04 5.33
CA TYR A 46 7.13 -1.43 6.05
C TYR A 46 7.05 -1.65 7.56
N LEU A 47 5.89 -1.38 8.18
CA LEU A 47 5.69 -1.55 9.62
C LEU A 47 5.81 -3.02 10.03
N ALA A 48 5.33 -3.95 9.21
CA ALA A 48 5.49 -5.38 9.45
C ALA A 48 6.98 -5.77 9.49
N VAL A 49 7.76 -5.33 8.51
CA VAL A 49 9.22 -5.56 8.50
C VAL A 49 9.86 -4.92 9.73
N PHE A 50 9.50 -3.67 10.05
CA PHE A 50 10.05 -2.96 11.22
C PHE A 50 9.80 -3.73 12.52
N VAL A 51 8.57 -4.18 12.76
CA VAL A 51 8.19 -4.86 14.02
C VAL A 51 8.81 -6.26 14.08
N ILE A 52 8.69 -7.04 13.03
CA ILE A 52 9.17 -8.43 13.02
C ILE A 52 10.69 -8.48 13.13
N ASP A 53 11.41 -7.58 12.44
CA ASP A 53 12.88 -7.48 12.53
C ASP A 53 13.38 -7.14 13.96
N ARG A 54 12.53 -6.59 14.82
CA ARG A 54 12.90 -6.34 16.23
C ARG A 54 12.83 -7.62 17.06
N MET A 55 11.94 -8.54 16.71
CA MET A 55 11.74 -9.78 17.47
C MET A 55 12.60 -10.92 16.93
N VAL A 56 12.62 -11.09 15.61
CA VAL A 56 13.29 -12.19 14.92
C VAL A 56 14.05 -11.66 13.72
N ASP A 57 15.18 -12.27 13.36
CA ASP A 57 15.83 -11.95 12.08
C ASP A 57 14.96 -12.45 10.94
N LEU A 58 14.34 -11.50 10.23
CA LEU A 58 13.41 -11.81 9.15
C LEU A 58 14.18 -12.39 7.96
N PRO A 59 13.92 -13.65 7.61
CA PRO A 59 14.58 -14.29 6.46
C PRO A 59 14.19 -13.59 5.16
N THR A 60 15.00 -13.77 4.12
CA THR A 60 14.78 -13.12 2.81
C THR A 60 13.36 -13.37 2.26
N TRP A 61 12.84 -14.60 2.39
CA TRP A 61 11.49 -14.93 1.92
C TRP A 61 10.39 -14.14 2.67
N GLY A 62 10.57 -13.88 3.97
CA GLY A 62 9.61 -13.08 4.75
C GLY A 62 9.61 -11.60 4.32
N ARG A 63 10.76 -11.04 3.94
CA ARG A 63 10.86 -9.68 3.36
C ARG A 63 10.16 -9.62 2.00
N TRP A 64 10.35 -10.64 1.17
CA TRP A 64 9.62 -10.76 -0.10
C TRP A 64 8.12 -10.82 0.10
N LEU A 65 7.64 -11.52 1.14
CA LEU A 65 6.21 -11.56 1.45
C LEU A 65 5.66 -10.17 1.79
N ALA A 66 6.36 -9.41 2.65
CA ALA A 66 5.96 -8.04 2.97
C ALA A 66 5.97 -7.14 1.72
N TRP A 67 6.97 -7.30 0.85
CA TRP A 67 7.07 -6.58 -0.42
C TRP A 67 5.94 -6.96 -1.38
N LEU A 68 5.59 -8.24 -1.47
CA LEU A 68 4.47 -8.72 -2.30
C LEU A 68 3.12 -8.15 -1.84
N VAL A 69 2.89 -8.02 -0.53
CA VAL A 69 1.68 -7.36 0.01
C VAL A 69 1.62 -5.90 -0.43
N ALA A 70 2.74 -5.17 -0.32
CA ALA A 70 2.84 -3.79 -0.79
C ALA A 70 2.62 -3.70 -2.32
N PHE A 71 3.26 -4.57 -3.10
CA PHE A 71 3.10 -4.62 -4.54
C PHE A 71 1.67 -4.96 -4.96
N ALA A 72 1.05 -5.97 -4.33
CA ALA A 72 -0.33 -6.35 -4.59
C ALA A 72 -1.30 -5.19 -4.31
N SER A 73 -1.06 -4.40 -3.25
CA SER A 73 -1.88 -3.21 -2.97
C SER A 73 -1.75 -2.13 -4.05
N VAL A 74 -0.54 -1.91 -4.58
CA VAL A 74 -0.31 -0.99 -5.71
C VAL A 74 -0.92 -1.54 -7.00
N ALA A 75 -0.86 -2.85 -7.23
CA ALA A 75 -1.45 -3.49 -8.40
C ALA A 75 -2.99 -3.40 -8.44
N THR A 76 -3.63 -3.04 -7.34
CA THR A 76 -5.08 -2.71 -7.35
C THR A 76 -5.39 -1.47 -8.19
N ILE A 77 -4.45 -0.52 -8.32
CA ILE A 77 -4.66 0.73 -9.06
C ILE A 77 -5.08 0.49 -10.52
N PRO A 78 -4.32 -0.25 -11.35
CA PRO A 78 -4.72 -0.50 -12.73
C PRO A 78 -6.06 -1.27 -12.84
N ILE A 79 -6.33 -2.21 -11.94
CA ILE A 79 -7.61 -2.94 -11.88
C ILE A 79 -8.78 -1.98 -11.63
N TRP A 80 -8.61 -1.01 -10.70
CA TRP A 80 -9.62 0.01 -10.42
C TRP A 80 -9.78 0.99 -11.58
N VAL A 81 -8.68 1.39 -12.22
CA VAL A 81 -8.70 2.23 -13.43
C VAL A 81 -9.48 1.55 -14.55
N GLU A 82 -9.20 0.28 -14.82
CA GLU A 82 -9.94 -0.48 -15.82
C GLU A 82 -11.41 -0.60 -15.45
N ARG A 83 -11.72 -1.08 -14.27
CA ARG A 83 -13.09 -1.35 -13.82
C ARG A 83 -13.97 -0.10 -13.74
N TRP A 84 -13.42 1.04 -13.23
CA TRP A 84 -14.21 2.23 -12.91
C TRP A 84 -14.02 3.39 -13.88
N ILE A 85 -12.93 3.47 -14.60
CA ILE A 85 -12.64 4.56 -15.53
C ILE A 85 -12.90 4.12 -16.96
N LEU A 86 -12.35 2.97 -17.37
CA LEU A 86 -12.45 2.52 -18.76
C LEU A 86 -13.83 1.95 -19.06
N ARG A 87 -14.42 1.20 -18.13
CA ARG A 87 -15.75 0.58 -18.30
C ARG A 87 -16.87 1.61 -18.38
N TYR A 88 -16.76 2.73 -17.63
CA TYR A 88 -17.80 3.76 -17.59
C TYR A 88 -17.45 4.98 -18.46
N ARG A 89 -16.90 4.76 -19.65
CA ARG A 89 -16.59 5.82 -20.61
C ARG A 89 -17.82 6.31 -21.38
N SER A 90 -18.80 5.45 -21.65
CA SER A 90 -20.01 5.81 -22.39
C SER A 90 -21.08 6.37 -21.47
N HIS A 91 -21.92 7.29 -21.99
CA HIS A 91 -23.06 7.84 -21.26
C HIS A 91 -24.06 6.76 -20.89
N ALA A 92 -24.29 5.76 -21.76
CA ALA A 92 -25.17 4.64 -21.47
C ALA A 92 -24.70 3.79 -20.29
N SER A 93 -23.37 3.56 -20.15
CA SER A 93 -22.85 2.83 -19.00
C SER A 93 -22.98 3.60 -17.69
N LEU A 94 -22.88 4.94 -17.73
CA LEU A 94 -23.13 5.80 -16.58
C LEU A 94 -24.62 5.79 -16.19
N ALA A 95 -25.54 5.88 -17.16
CA ALA A 95 -26.98 5.80 -16.90
C ALA A 95 -27.36 4.47 -16.24
N ARG A 96 -26.85 3.35 -16.75
CA ARG A 96 -27.05 2.01 -16.12
C ARG A 96 -26.53 1.95 -14.68
N LEU A 97 -25.39 2.57 -14.39
CA LEU A 97 -24.88 2.64 -13.02
C LEU A 97 -25.80 3.44 -12.10
N MET A 98 -26.45 4.48 -12.63
CA MET A 98 -27.41 5.29 -11.87
C MET A 98 -28.72 4.55 -11.59
N THR A 99 -29.15 3.63 -12.44
CA THR A 99 -30.37 2.84 -12.27
C THR A 99 -30.36 2.05 -10.96
N ASP A 100 -29.20 1.63 -10.47
CA ASP A 100 -29.10 0.87 -9.21
C ASP A 100 -29.54 1.67 -7.98
N LYS A 101 -29.31 2.99 -7.94
CA LYS A 101 -29.65 3.86 -6.80
C LYS A 101 -30.80 4.83 -7.09
N LEU A 102 -30.95 5.23 -8.34
CA LEU A 102 -32.00 6.15 -8.82
C LEU A 102 -32.71 5.53 -10.03
N PRO A 103 -33.54 4.48 -9.85
CA PRO A 103 -34.13 3.71 -10.94
C PRO A 103 -34.85 4.56 -11.98
N SER A 104 -35.77 5.43 -11.51
CA SER A 104 -36.58 6.25 -12.40
C SER A 104 -35.78 7.24 -13.25
N LEU A 105 -34.72 7.82 -12.67
CA LEU A 105 -33.85 8.75 -13.39
C LEU A 105 -32.88 8.00 -14.30
N GLY A 106 -32.31 6.87 -13.84
CA GLY A 106 -31.40 6.05 -14.63
C GLY A 106 -32.06 5.51 -15.88
N ASP A 107 -33.30 5.01 -15.78
CA ASP A 107 -34.06 4.49 -16.91
C ASP A 107 -34.43 5.61 -17.88
N SER A 108 -34.86 6.78 -17.37
CA SER A 108 -35.15 7.96 -18.19
C SER A 108 -33.90 8.46 -18.94
N LEU A 109 -32.75 8.48 -18.28
CA LEU A 109 -31.46 8.84 -18.89
C LEU A 109 -31.03 7.82 -19.94
N LEU A 110 -31.19 6.53 -19.68
CA LEU A 110 -30.83 5.48 -20.62
C LEU A 110 -31.70 5.61 -21.88
N SER A 111 -33.03 5.76 -21.72
CA SER A 111 -33.95 5.96 -22.84
C SER A 111 -33.65 7.24 -23.63
N ALA A 112 -33.26 8.32 -22.96
CA ALA A 112 -32.86 9.57 -23.62
C ALA A 112 -31.55 9.38 -24.44
N ILE A 113 -30.55 8.66 -23.89
CA ILE A 113 -29.31 8.37 -24.59
C ILE A 113 -29.54 7.47 -25.79
N GLU A 114 -30.37 6.44 -25.66
CA GLU A 114 -30.75 5.54 -26.75
C GLU A 114 -31.47 6.32 -27.86
N LEU A 115 -32.44 7.20 -27.48
CA LEU A 115 -33.13 8.04 -28.42
C LEU A 115 -32.19 9.03 -29.15
N ALA A 116 -31.19 9.58 -28.45
CA ALA A 116 -30.21 10.47 -29.04
C ALA A 116 -29.22 9.70 -29.96
N SER A 117 -29.05 8.40 -29.76
CA SER A 117 -28.15 7.57 -30.57
C SER A 117 -28.81 6.87 -31.75
N ASP A 118 -30.15 6.82 -31.81
CA ASP A 118 -30.90 6.16 -32.89
C ASP A 118 -31.37 7.17 -33.97
N PRO A 119 -30.72 7.17 -35.17
CA PRO A 119 -31.11 8.06 -36.27
C PRO A 119 -32.51 7.77 -36.87
N GLN A 120 -33.04 6.55 -36.67
CA GLN A 120 -34.34 6.17 -37.23
C GLN A 120 -35.50 6.75 -36.40
N GLU A 121 -35.40 6.65 -35.08
CA GLU A 121 -36.36 7.26 -34.16
C GLU A 121 -36.36 8.77 -34.27
N GLN A 122 -35.20 9.40 -34.43
CA GLN A 122 -35.08 10.86 -34.64
C GLN A 122 -35.78 11.35 -35.91
N LYS A 123 -35.78 10.53 -36.99
CA LYS A 123 -36.46 10.87 -38.24
C LYS A 123 -37.97 10.79 -38.15
N ARG A 124 -38.52 9.94 -37.27
CA ARG A 124 -39.97 9.78 -37.09
C ARG A 124 -40.65 11.04 -36.50
N SER A 125 -40.06 11.61 -35.47
CA SER A 125 -40.59 12.81 -34.84
C SER A 125 -39.49 13.63 -34.13
N PRO A 126 -38.75 14.49 -34.86
CA PRO A 126 -37.67 15.28 -34.28
C PRO A 126 -38.10 16.22 -33.13
N ALA A 127 -39.29 16.76 -33.21
CA ALA A 127 -39.85 17.66 -32.18
C ALA A 127 -40.10 16.90 -30.87
N LEU A 128 -40.65 15.70 -30.96
CA LEU A 128 -40.97 14.87 -29.79
C LEU A 128 -39.69 14.36 -29.12
N CYS A 129 -38.68 13.99 -29.92
CA CYS A 129 -37.36 13.62 -29.40
C CYS A 129 -36.69 14.77 -28.64
N ARG A 130 -36.73 16.00 -29.18
CA ARG A 130 -36.19 17.17 -28.47
C ARG A 130 -36.90 17.43 -27.15
N ALA A 131 -38.24 17.43 -27.18
CA ALA A 131 -39.04 17.65 -25.97
C ALA A 131 -38.73 16.59 -24.88
N ALA A 132 -38.61 15.32 -25.26
CA ALA A 132 -38.27 14.24 -24.35
C ALA A 132 -36.88 14.44 -23.73
N LEU A 133 -35.90 14.81 -24.56
CA LEU A 133 -34.50 15.06 -24.10
C LEU A 133 -34.44 16.28 -23.15
N GLU A 134 -35.19 17.36 -23.46
CA GLU A 134 -35.28 18.55 -22.63
C GLU A 134 -35.95 18.24 -21.28
N GLN A 135 -37.03 17.44 -21.30
CA GLN A 135 -37.72 17.01 -20.07
C GLN A 135 -36.77 16.20 -19.16
N VAL A 136 -36.02 15.24 -19.72
CA VAL A 136 -35.04 14.46 -18.95
C VAL A 136 -33.92 15.34 -18.42
N ALA A 137 -33.42 16.29 -19.22
CA ALA A 137 -32.41 17.25 -18.79
C ALA A 137 -32.90 18.13 -17.64
N GLN A 138 -34.15 18.57 -17.69
CA GLN A 138 -34.76 19.35 -16.61
C GLN A 138 -34.93 18.54 -15.32
N VAL A 139 -35.40 17.30 -15.39
CA VAL A 139 -35.47 16.40 -14.23
C VAL A 139 -34.08 16.12 -13.66
N ALA A 140 -33.12 15.85 -14.51
CA ALA A 140 -31.72 15.63 -14.08
C ALA A 140 -31.15 16.88 -13.38
N SER A 141 -31.47 18.09 -13.84
CA SER A 141 -30.96 19.33 -13.24
C SER A 141 -31.48 19.61 -11.82
N THR A 142 -32.59 19.01 -11.44
CA THR A 142 -33.18 19.16 -10.09
C THR A 142 -32.61 18.14 -9.08
N ARG A 143 -31.84 17.19 -9.52
CA ARG A 143 -31.28 16.13 -8.69
C ARG A 143 -29.76 16.19 -8.66
N ASP A 144 -29.17 15.87 -7.50
CA ASP A 144 -27.72 15.68 -7.41
C ASP A 144 -27.35 14.27 -7.89
N LEU A 145 -26.77 14.19 -9.11
CA LEU A 145 -26.34 12.92 -9.68
C LEU A 145 -25.23 12.25 -8.87
N THR A 146 -24.53 12.99 -8.01
CA THR A 146 -23.44 12.41 -7.19
C THR A 146 -23.95 11.43 -6.13
N GLU A 147 -25.24 11.54 -5.74
CA GLU A 147 -25.89 10.58 -4.84
C GLU A 147 -26.01 9.18 -5.45
N ALA A 148 -26.03 9.09 -6.78
CA ALA A 148 -26.03 7.81 -7.50
C ALA A 148 -24.66 7.13 -7.51
N ALA A 149 -23.60 7.81 -7.08
CA ALA A 149 -22.28 7.21 -7.01
C ALA A 149 -22.25 6.04 -6.01
N PRO A 150 -21.61 4.92 -6.35
CA PRO A 150 -21.41 3.83 -5.42
C PRO A 150 -20.65 4.29 -4.19
N ASP A 151 -21.06 3.76 -3.03
CA ASP A 151 -20.40 4.10 -1.77
C ASP A 151 -18.89 3.85 -1.87
N SER A 152 -18.13 4.87 -1.55
CA SER A 152 -16.68 4.80 -1.62
C SER A 152 -16.08 4.79 -0.22
N GLY A 153 -15.27 3.79 0.04
CA GLY A 153 -14.53 3.67 1.30
C GLY A 153 -13.31 4.60 1.38
N HIS A 154 -13.16 5.58 0.47
CA HIS A 154 -11.94 6.38 0.39
C HIS A 154 -11.55 7.05 1.71
N LYS A 155 -12.51 7.64 2.44
CA LYS A 155 -12.25 8.26 3.75
C LYS A 155 -11.70 7.25 4.75
N ARG A 156 -12.29 6.05 4.81
CA ARG A 156 -11.86 4.96 5.69
C ARG A 156 -10.44 4.50 5.38
N TRP A 157 -10.11 4.28 4.10
CA TRP A 157 -8.78 3.85 3.70
C TRP A 157 -7.72 4.90 3.99
N TRP A 158 -8.01 6.18 3.73
CA TRP A 158 -7.13 7.28 4.08
C TRP A 158 -6.96 7.45 5.59
N THR A 159 -7.99 7.22 6.40
CA THR A 159 -7.87 7.24 7.86
C THR A 159 -6.88 6.16 8.33
N PHE A 160 -7.02 4.93 7.84
CA PHE A 160 -6.07 3.87 8.18
C PHE A 160 -4.65 4.16 7.68
N ALA A 161 -4.50 4.69 6.47
CA ALA A 161 -3.21 5.09 5.92
C ALA A 161 -2.58 6.22 6.75
N ALA A 162 -3.37 7.19 7.20
CA ALA A 162 -2.89 8.27 8.07
C ALA A 162 -2.41 7.76 9.43
N ILE A 163 -3.15 6.83 10.05
CA ILE A 163 -2.73 6.19 11.31
C ILE A 163 -1.42 5.42 11.11
N ALA A 164 -1.32 4.60 10.07
CA ALA A 164 -0.11 3.87 9.75
C ALA A 164 1.07 4.80 9.46
N GLY A 165 0.83 5.89 8.73
CA GLY A 165 1.83 6.93 8.44
C GLY A 165 2.30 7.65 9.70
N ALA A 166 1.38 8.01 10.60
CA ALA A 166 1.72 8.62 11.87
C ALA A 166 2.57 7.68 12.76
N LEU A 167 2.22 6.38 12.79
CA LEU A 167 3.03 5.38 13.48
C LEU A 167 4.43 5.25 12.86
N ALA A 168 4.52 5.15 11.52
CA ALA A 168 5.80 5.05 10.83
C ALA A 168 6.67 6.29 11.08
N LEU A 169 6.07 7.49 11.04
CA LEU A 169 6.75 8.75 11.33
C LEU A 169 7.21 8.80 12.78
N GLY A 170 6.35 8.44 13.74
CA GLY A 170 6.69 8.40 15.16
C GLY A 170 7.86 7.45 15.45
N LEU A 171 7.84 6.24 14.86
CA LEU A 171 8.95 5.31 14.96
C LEU A 171 10.23 5.85 14.29
N GLY A 172 10.10 6.56 13.18
CA GLY A 172 11.22 7.21 12.49
C GLY A 172 11.88 8.30 13.32
N LEU A 173 11.10 9.09 14.04
CA LEU A 173 11.61 10.13 14.93
C LEU A 173 12.21 9.56 16.21
N MET A 174 11.59 8.52 16.79
CA MET A 174 12.10 7.91 18.03
C MET A 174 13.34 7.02 17.79
N TYR A 175 13.38 6.30 16.66
CA TYR A 175 14.42 5.32 16.35
C TYR A 175 14.92 5.46 14.91
N PRO A 176 15.59 6.57 14.53
CA PRO A 176 15.92 6.87 13.14
C PRO A 176 16.81 5.82 12.48
N GLN A 177 17.81 5.31 13.17
CA GLN A 177 18.71 4.27 12.63
C GLN A 177 17.98 2.95 12.39
N ALA A 178 17.13 2.53 13.35
CA ALA A 178 16.34 1.32 13.23
C ALA A 178 15.32 1.44 12.08
N SER A 179 14.70 2.60 11.94
CA SER A 179 13.70 2.91 10.91
C SER A 179 14.33 2.91 9.51
N ALA A 180 15.48 3.58 9.37
CA ALA A 180 16.23 3.60 8.12
C ALA A 180 16.70 2.19 7.70
N ASN A 181 17.19 1.39 8.65
CA ASN A 181 17.60 0.01 8.39
C ASN A 181 16.41 -0.86 7.93
N SER A 182 15.27 -0.77 8.62
CA SER A 182 14.07 -1.52 8.23
C SER A 182 13.51 -1.06 6.89
N LEU A 183 13.59 0.24 6.58
CA LEU A 183 13.20 0.77 5.29
C LEU A 183 14.10 0.23 4.17
N ALA A 184 15.42 0.19 4.38
CA ALA A 184 16.36 -0.38 3.43
C ALA A 184 16.09 -1.87 3.17
N ARG A 185 15.79 -2.64 4.23
CA ARG A 185 15.47 -4.08 4.14
C ARG A 185 14.10 -4.32 3.46
N PHE A 186 13.14 -3.43 3.66
CA PHE A 186 11.85 -3.48 2.99
C PHE A 186 11.96 -3.09 1.52
N ALA A 187 12.68 -2.02 1.20
CA ALA A 187 12.83 -1.53 -0.18
C ALA A 187 13.66 -2.47 -1.06
N ALA A 188 14.64 -3.17 -0.46
CA ALA A 188 15.50 -4.12 -1.15
C ALA A 188 15.49 -5.50 -0.45
N PRO A 189 14.43 -6.30 -0.59
CA PRO A 189 14.28 -7.57 0.11
C PRO A 189 15.38 -8.60 -0.24
N TRP A 190 16.03 -8.43 -1.39
CA TRP A 190 17.14 -9.25 -1.86
C TRP A 190 18.49 -8.88 -1.24
N SER A 191 18.57 -7.71 -0.56
CA SER A 191 19.84 -7.25 0.02
C SER A 191 20.25 -8.09 1.23
N SER A 192 21.57 -8.23 1.41
CA SER A 192 22.16 -8.86 2.59
C SER A 192 22.28 -7.92 3.80
N THR A 193 21.56 -6.80 3.79
CA THR A 193 21.59 -5.81 4.87
C THR A 193 21.29 -6.48 6.21
N PRO A 194 22.22 -6.44 7.19
CA PRO A 194 22.01 -7.02 8.50
C PRO A 194 20.90 -6.26 9.22
N ARG A 195 20.20 -6.94 10.13
CA ARG A 195 19.19 -6.27 10.95
C ARG A 195 19.85 -5.30 11.93
N TYR A 196 19.23 -4.19 12.17
CA TYR A 196 19.62 -3.29 13.23
C TYR A 196 19.18 -3.88 14.59
N THR A 197 20.08 -3.97 15.53
CA THR A 197 19.81 -4.40 16.90
C THR A 197 20.07 -3.22 17.85
N PHE A 198 19.23 -3.06 18.87
CA PHE A 198 19.43 -2.02 19.88
C PHE A 198 20.63 -2.32 20.81
N ALA A 199 20.99 -3.60 20.94
CA ALA A 199 22.23 -3.99 21.59
C ALA A 199 23.34 -4.07 20.54
N GLN A 200 24.31 -3.18 20.62
CA GLN A 200 25.45 -3.14 19.72
C GLN A 200 26.71 -3.54 20.48
N LEU A 201 27.47 -4.41 19.85
CA LEU A 201 28.79 -4.79 20.33
C LEU A 201 29.83 -3.80 19.80
N GLY A 202 30.93 -3.64 20.51
CA GLY A 202 32.08 -2.90 20.02
C GLY A 202 32.71 -3.57 18.81
N GLU A 203 33.76 -2.98 18.29
CA GLU A 203 34.50 -3.56 17.16
C GLU A 203 35.09 -4.90 17.57
N LEU A 204 34.72 -5.92 16.81
CA LEU A 204 35.24 -7.28 16.99
C LEU A 204 36.09 -7.66 15.78
N PRO A 205 37.26 -8.29 16.00
CA PRO A 205 38.03 -8.83 14.88
C PRO A 205 37.24 -9.94 14.19
N THR A 206 37.30 -9.96 12.89
CA THR A 206 36.63 -10.98 12.05
C THR A 206 37.14 -12.40 12.30
N LYS A 207 38.32 -12.51 12.86
CA LYS A 207 38.96 -13.78 13.17
C LYS A 207 39.84 -13.66 14.41
N TRP A 208 39.63 -14.57 15.37
CA TRP A 208 40.53 -14.75 16.49
C TRP A 208 41.46 -15.94 16.24
N ILE A 209 42.76 -15.73 16.48
CA ILE A 209 43.74 -16.81 16.49
C ILE A 209 43.96 -17.20 17.94
N VAL A 210 43.68 -18.45 18.25
CA VAL A 210 43.68 -18.98 19.60
C VAL A 210 44.61 -20.19 19.69
N PRO A 211 45.25 -20.48 20.82
CA PRO A 211 46.08 -21.68 20.99
C PRO A 211 45.23 -22.94 20.81
N HIS A 212 45.81 -23.96 20.19
CA HIS A 212 45.15 -25.21 19.90
C HIS A 212 44.96 -26.04 21.18
N GLY A 213 43.72 -26.41 21.48
CA GLY A 213 43.42 -27.28 22.61
C GLY A 213 43.46 -26.62 23.99
N GLU A 214 43.55 -25.29 24.07
CA GLU A 214 43.53 -24.57 25.34
C GLU A 214 42.17 -23.84 25.54
N SER A 215 41.77 -23.73 26.81
CA SER A 215 40.59 -22.92 27.18
C SER A 215 40.97 -21.43 27.14
N ILE A 216 40.08 -20.61 26.61
CA ILE A 216 40.30 -19.17 26.43
C ILE A 216 39.13 -18.37 26.94
N SER A 217 39.46 -17.27 27.61
CA SER A 217 38.48 -16.26 27.99
C SER A 217 38.39 -15.17 26.92
N LEU A 218 37.24 -15.11 26.26
CA LEU A 218 36.92 -14.15 25.21
C LEU A 218 36.20 -12.93 25.80
N LYS A 219 36.85 -11.75 25.74
CA LYS A 219 36.20 -10.48 26.08
C LYS A 219 35.59 -9.85 24.86
N VAL A 220 34.27 -9.61 24.94
CA VAL A 220 33.49 -8.96 23.91
C VAL A 220 33.11 -7.56 24.39
N PRO A 221 33.76 -6.50 23.88
CA PRO A 221 33.46 -5.15 24.28
C PRO A 221 32.07 -4.76 23.79
N ARG A 222 31.39 -3.94 24.56
CA ARG A 222 30.13 -3.32 24.17
C ARG A 222 30.41 -1.99 23.46
N SER A 223 29.54 -1.61 22.51
CA SER A 223 29.56 -0.26 21.96
C SER A 223 28.98 0.74 22.96
N ASP A 224 29.66 1.88 23.16
CA ASP A 224 29.16 2.98 23.98
C ASP A 224 27.88 3.60 23.42
N GLN A 225 27.66 3.48 22.11
CA GLN A 225 26.47 3.99 21.40
C GLN A 225 25.28 3.03 21.48
N SER A 226 25.41 1.90 22.20
CA SER A 226 24.31 0.93 22.32
C SER A 226 23.16 1.49 23.14
N PRO A 227 21.95 1.70 22.55
CA PRO A 227 20.78 2.20 23.28
C PRO A 227 20.30 1.22 24.35
N TRP A 228 20.47 -0.07 24.13
CA TRP A 228 20.07 -1.10 25.08
C TRP A 228 21.30 -1.87 25.58
N LYS A 229 21.29 -2.11 26.89
CA LYS A 229 22.40 -2.73 27.63
C LYS A 229 21.91 -4.03 28.27
N PRO A 230 21.84 -5.16 27.54
CA PRO A 230 21.37 -6.44 28.08
C PRO A 230 22.23 -6.88 29.28
N SER A 231 21.57 -7.48 30.26
CA SER A 231 22.26 -8.03 31.46
C SER A 231 22.97 -9.34 31.17
N LEU A 232 22.54 -10.06 30.13
CA LEU A 232 23.06 -11.37 29.72
C LEU A 232 23.37 -11.35 28.23
N ALA A 233 24.48 -11.96 27.85
CA ALA A 233 24.81 -12.28 26.46
C ALA A 233 25.00 -13.77 26.31
N ASN A 234 24.57 -14.30 25.17
CA ASN A 234 24.61 -15.72 24.86
C ASN A 234 25.57 -15.96 23.70
N LEU A 235 26.48 -16.93 23.87
CA LEU A 235 27.38 -17.39 22.84
C LEU A 235 27.01 -18.83 22.44
N TRP A 236 26.86 -19.07 21.15
CA TRP A 236 26.62 -20.40 20.60
C TRP A 236 27.82 -20.93 19.86
N LEU A 237 28.22 -22.15 20.25
CA LEU A 237 29.17 -22.96 19.53
C LEU A 237 28.45 -24.16 18.88
N PRO A 238 28.81 -24.56 17.65
CA PRO A 238 28.25 -25.75 17.04
C PRO A 238 28.54 -27.00 17.90
N GLY A 239 27.49 -27.76 18.20
CA GLY A 239 27.58 -28.99 18.99
C GLY A 239 27.77 -28.82 20.49
N GLN A 240 27.67 -27.62 21.02
CA GLN A 240 27.77 -27.34 22.45
C GLN A 240 26.55 -26.57 22.97
N PRO A 241 26.25 -26.70 24.29
CA PRO A 241 25.21 -25.85 24.90
C PRO A 241 25.61 -24.39 24.85
N LYS A 242 24.61 -23.51 24.88
CA LYS A 242 24.83 -22.05 24.93
C LYS A 242 25.66 -21.67 26.16
N ILE A 243 26.65 -20.80 25.98
CA ILE A 243 27.43 -20.23 27.08
C ILE A 243 26.82 -18.88 27.39
N GLU A 244 26.40 -18.70 28.63
CA GLU A 244 25.83 -17.46 29.11
C GLU A 244 26.89 -16.64 29.85
N SER A 245 26.97 -15.36 29.56
CA SER A 245 27.84 -14.44 30.28
C SER A 245 27.02 -13.29 30.86
N PRO A 246 27.08 -13.09 32.18
CA PRO A 246 26.53 -11.89 32.79
C PRO A 246 27.38 -10.67 32.41
N ARG A 247 26.75 -9.51 32.38
CA ARG A 247 27.43 -8.25 32.10
C ARG A 247 28.45 -7.93 33.20
N GLN A 248 29.70 -7.80 32.81
CA GLN A 248 30.78 -7.29 33.66
C GLN A 248 31.20 -5.90 33.15
N SER A 249 30.84 -4.85 33.90
CA SER A 249 31.14 -3.45 33.53
C SER A 249 30.75 -3.11 32.06
N ASP A 250 31.73 -3.04 31.15
CA ASP A 250 31.54 -2.65 29.75
C ASP A 250 31.80 -3.78 28.75
N ALA A 251 31.93 -5.02 29.22
CA ALA A 251 32.21 -6.18 28.38
C ALA A 251 31.44 -7.41 28.84
N TYR A 252 31.30 -8.36 27.96
CA TYR A 252 30.86 -9.72 28.25
C TYR A 252 32.07 -10.61 28.18
N GLN A 253 32.25 -11.49 29.17
CA GLN A 253 33.36 -12.42 29.22
C GLN A 253 32.84 -13.85 29.07
N PHE A 254 33.32 -14.54 28.05
CA PHE A 254 32.94 -15.92 27.74
C PHE A 254 34.14 -16.81 27.92
N ASP A 255 34.01 -17.83 28.74
CA ASP A 255 35.05 -18.84 28.89
C ASP A 255 34.76 -19.97 27.89
N LEU A 256 35.60 -20.06 26.87
CA LEU A 256 35.49 -21.03 25.78
C LEU A 256 36.21 -22.31 26.14
N PRO A 257 35.62 -23.47 25.90
CA PRO A 257 36.30 -24.75 26.03
C PRO A 257 37.40 -24.89 24.97
N PRO A 258 38.31 -25.85 25.16
CA PRO A 258 39.42 -26.11 24.22
C PRO A 258 38.87 -26.32 22.80
N LEU A 259 39.37 -25.53 21.84
CA LEU A 259 38.98 -25.59 20.43
C LEU A 259 40.10 -26.31 19.64
N ILE A 260 39.72 -27.38 18.95
CA ILE A 260 40.64 -28.21 18.14
C ILE A 260 40.51 -27.89 16.65
N GLN A 261 39.38 -27.27 16.24
CA GLN A 261 39.10 -26.96 14.84
C GLN A 261 38.60 -25.52 14.69
N PRO A 262 38.78 -24.89 13.52
CA PRO A 262 38.18 -23.60 13.24
C PRO A 262 36.69 -23.66 13.43
N THR A 263 36.19 -22.87 14.36
CA THR A 263 34.76 -22.89 14.78
C THR A 263 34.14 -21.53 14.61
N LYS A 264 32.94 -21.48 14.04
CA LYS A 264 32.17 -20.25 13.89
C LYS A 264 31.39 -19.97 15.18
N LEU A 265 31.69 -18.83 15.78
CA LEU A 265 30.96 -18.34 16.96
C LEU A 265 29.75 -17.49 16.55
N THR A 266 28.65 -17.71 17.21
CA THR A 266 27.43 -16.86 17.03
C THR A 266 27.08 -16.24 18.37
N LEU A 267 27.07 -14.90 18.42
CA LEU A 267 26.76 -14.09 19.59
C LEU A 267 25.34 -13.53 19.45
N ARG A 268 24.54 -13.64 20.51
CA ARG A 268 23.18 -13.05 20.58
C ARG A 268 22.91 -12.44 21.92
#